data_6780c6f8f9198ee8036435b24cb57350
#
_entry.id   6780c6f8f9198ee8036435b24cb57350
#
_cell.length_a   1.000
_cell.length_b   1.000
_cell.length_c   1.000
_cell.angle_alpha   90.00
_cell.angle_beta   90.00
_cell.angle_gamma   90.00
#
_symmetry.space_group_name_H-M   'P 1'
#
loop_
_entity.id
_entity.type
_entity.pdbx_description
1 polymer ?
#
loop_
_entity_poly.entity_id
_entity_poly.type
_entity_poly.pdbx_seq_one_letter_code
_entity_poly.pdbx_strand_id
1 'polypeptide(L)'
;MQDIETSAEIREFPIVFGSHGLKLKGKILLPVEASTRQPVPGAILCHGFGAAYRVMEPAARMMAVQGIASLIFDFRGHGDSEGAVDGKLAEDVIDAWEVLCQLPEVDNGRMGIAGHSLGAMSAIIAADKVNKPRALVALSCPPEVDSQLPIGGEKNFGQWGRELKLIVEYPKHGAFPWLKGIAALIFRVCMYVGRFNVRVDWQKFIDAFPQIRMSAVLEKLADCSKLFVFCEGDRVTPYRKYAVVYESACEPKELILAKGGFHTTPLLSGNLRSQWTDWMVKTLKDTE
;
A
#
# COMPACT_ATOMS: atom_id res chain seq x y z
N MET A 1 16.19 -9.65 39.40
CA MET A 1 16.64 -10.10 38.07
C MET A 1 15.83 -9.25 37.11
N GLN A 2 16.46 -8.25 36.49
CA GLN A 2 15.82 -7.45 35.47
C GLN A 2 15.84 -8.30 34.18
N ASP A 3 14.65 -8.60 33.65
CA ASP A 3 14.49 -9.17 32.32
C ASP A 3 15.05 -8.15 31.30
N ILE A 4 16.19 -8.48 30.75
CA ILE A 4 16.73 -7.76 29.58
C ILE A 4 15.79 -8.16 28.44
N GLU A 5 14.81 -7.28 28.13
CA GLU A 5 14.13 -7.33 26.85
C GLU A 5 15.20 -7.22 25.76
N THR A 6 15.56 -8.35 25.17
CA THR A 6 16.33 -8.38 23.94
C THR A 6 15.48 -7.70 22.87
N SER A 7 15.78 -6.42 22.58
CA SER A 7 15.20 -5.76 21.43
C SER A 7 15.55 -6.62 20.22
N ALA A 8 14.55 -7.21 19.56
CA ALA A 8 14.77 -7.96 18.34
C ALA A 8 15.45 -7.04 17.33
N GLU A 9 16.69 -7.36 17.00
CA GLU A 9 17.45 -6.57 16.04
C GLU A 9 16.91 -6.81 14.63
N ILE A 10 16.78 -5.74 13.86
CA ILE A 10 16.30 -5.76 12.46
C ILE A 10 17.47 -5.34 11.58
N ARG A 11 17.74 -6.09 10.52
CA ARG A 11 18.67 -5.70 9.46
C ARG A 11 17.93 -4.87 8.41
N GLU A 12 18.45 -3.70 8.08
CA GLU A 12 17.82 -2.77 7.14
C GLU A 12 18.78 -2.41 6.00
N PHE A 13 18.29 -2.47 4.78
CA PHE A 13 19.07 -2.16 3.59
C PHE A 13 18.31 -1.19 2.68
N PRO A 14 18.88 -0.05 2.30
CA PRO A 14 18.34 0.74 1.20
C PRO A 14 18.46 -0.08 -0.08
N ILE A 15 17.44 0.02 -0.94
CA ILE A 15 17.44 -0.65 -2.24
C ILE A 15 17.05 0.31 -3.35
N VAL A 16 17.63 0.07 -4.52
CA VAL A 16 17.21 0.65 -5.79
C VAL A 16 17.01 -0.50 -6.76
N PHE A 17 15.83 -0.60 -7.36
CA PHE A 17 15.51 -1.65 -8.32
C PHE A 17 14.86 -1.07 -9.58
N GLY A 18 14.90 -1.84 -10.66
CA GLY A 18 14.34 -1.46 -11.95
C GLY A 18 12.85 -1.80 -12.03
N SER A 19 12.04 -0.90 -12.59
CA SER A 19 10.66 -1.18 -13.01
C SER A 19 10.41 -0.51 -14.35
N HIS A 20 10.27 -1.30 -15.41
CA HIS A 20 9.98 -0.82 -16.76
C HIS A 20 10.87 0.36 -17.24
N GLY A 21 12.17 0.26 -16.97
CA GLY A 21 13.17 1.27 -17.33
C GLY A 21 13.29 2.44 -16.35
N LEU A 22 12.52 2.44 -15.26
CA LEU A 22 12.60 3.41 -14.17
C LEU A 22 13.39 2.82 -12.99
N LYS A 23 14.05 3.68 -12.20
CA LYS A 23 14.69 3.31 -10.95
C LYS A 23 13.75 3.65 -9.79
N LEU A 24 13.30 2.65 -9.06
CA LEU A 24 12.50 2.79 -7.86
C LEU A 24 13.38 2.64 -6.63
N LYS A 25 13.09 3.42 -5.60
CA LYS A 25 13.83 3.43 -4.34
C LYS A 25 12.98 2.92 -3.20
N GLY A 26 13.61 2.17 -2.30
CA GLY A 26 12.93 1.59 -1.16
C GLY A 26 13.89 1.12 -0.10
N LYS A 27 13.38 0.26 0.77
CA LYS A 27 14.11 -0.35 1.88
C LYS A 27 13.64 -1.78 2.06
N ILE A 28 14.58 -2.68 2.33
CA ILE A 28 14.32 -4.03 2.80
C ILE A 28 14.56 -4.06 4.31
N LEU A 29 13.64 -4.65 5.04
CA LEU A 29 13.76 -4.96 6.46
C LEU A 29 13.74 -6.47 6.61
N LEU A 30 14.80 -7.03 7.19
CA LEU A 30 14.94 -8.46 7.45
C LEU A 30 14.99 -8.72 8.95
N PRO A 31 14.32 -9.77 9.44
CA PRO A 31 14.57 -10.33 10.75
C PRO A 31 16.05 -10.68 10.92
N VAL A 32 16.59 -10.53 12.10
CA VAL A 32 18.02 -10.85 12.34
C VAL A 32 18.33 -12.32 12.14
N GLU A 33 17.36 -13.19 12.44
CA GLU A 33 17.46 -14.65 12.30
C GLU A 33 17.35 -15.15 10.84
N ALA A 34 16.86 -14.30 9.93
CA ALA A 34 16.71 -14.67 8.52
C ALA A 34 18.06 -15.04 7.90
N SER A 35 18.14 -16.20 7.28
CA SER A 35 19.35 -16.70 6.64
C SER A 35 19.01 -17.65 5.49
N THR A 36 19.98 -17.98 4.65
CA THR A 36 19.84 -18.95 3.57
C THR A 36 19.48 -20.36 4.04
N ARG A 37 19.80 -20.70 5.30
CA ARG A 37 19.46 -21.99 5.92
C ARG A 37 18.10 -21.96 6.62
N GLN A 38 17.63 -20.78 6.97
CA GLN A 38 16.37 -20.55 7.64
C GLN A 38 15.67 -19.34 6.99
N PRO A 39 15.15 -19.51 5.76
CA PRO A 39 14.44 -18.44 5.10
C PRO A 39 13.12 -18.12 5.80
N VAL A 40 12.79 -16.83 5.84
CA VAL A 40 11.59 -16.31 6.51
C VAL A 40 10.53 -15.91 5.50
N PRO A 41 9.25 -15.88 5.87
CA PRO A 41 8.20 -15.33 5.00
C PRO A 41 8.49 -13.88 4.60
N GLY A 42 7.93 -13.45 3.47
CA GLY A 42 8.16 -12.11 2.95
C GLY A 42 6.88 -11.33 2.65
N ALA A 43 6.97 -10.00 2.64
CA ALA A 43 5.84 -9.13 2.33
C ALA A 43 6.26 -7.87 1.56
N ILE A 44 5.45 -7.49 0.56
CA ILE A 44 5.54 -6.19 -0.10
C ILE A 44 4.53 -5.24 0.54
N LEU A 45 4.97 -4.05 0.98
CA LEU A 45 4.08 -3.07 1.60
C LEU A 45 4.02 -1.79 0.76
N CYS A 46 2.83 -1.45 0.29
CA CYS A 46 2.55 -0.44 -0.71
C CYS A 46 1.85 0.80 -0.11
N HIS A 47 2.44 1.97 -0.24
CA HIS A 47 1.87 3.23 0.25
C HIS A 47 0.74 3.77 -0.64
N GLY A 48 -0.04 4.73 -0.14
CA GLY A 48 -1.11 5.42 -0.87
C GLY A 48 -0.60 6.56 -1.76
N PHE A 49 -1.52 7.12 -2.56
CA PHE A 49 -1.23 8.26 -3.44
C PHE A 49 -0.70 9.47 -2.67
N GLY A 50 0.37 10.08 -3.19
CA GLY A 50 1.00 11.25 -2.59
C GLY A 50 1.81 10.97 -1.31
N ALA A 51 1.87 9.73 -0.85
CA ALA A 51 2.70 9.31 0.28
C ALA A 51 4.11 8.87 -0.17
N ALA A 52 4.90 8.37 0.76
CA ALA A 52 6.20 7.75 0.52
C ALA A 52 6.29 6.45 1.32
N TYR A 53 7.23 5.57 0.98
CA TYR A 53 7.40 4.27 1.65
C TYR A 53 7.53 4.35 3.17
N ARG A 54 8.01 5.49 3.69
CA ARG A 54 8.19 5.73 5.13
C ARG A 54 6.90 5.57 5.94
N VAL A 55 5.73 5.78 5.34
CA VAL A 55 4.46 5.58 6.05
C VAL A 55 4.18 4.11 6.34
N MET A 56 4.80 3.19 5.57
CA MET A 56 4.71 1.75 5.75
C MET A 56 5.79 1.21 6.69
N GLU A 57 6.85 1.97 6.97
CA GLU A 57 7.98 1.52 7.77
C GLU A 57 7.61 1.05 9.19
N PRO A 58 6.70 1.71 9.94
CA PRO A 58 6.29 1.20 11.24
C PRO A 58 5.67 -0.21 11.18
N ALA A 59 4.90 -0.50 10.15
CA ALA A 59 4.32 -1.83 9.94
C ALA A 59 5.41 -2.85 9.54
N ALA A 60 6.30 -2.48 8.63
CA ALA A 60 7.41 -3.34 8.24
C ALA A 60 8.31 -3.71 9.41
N ARG A 61 8.59 -2.78 10.33
CA ARG A 61 9.34 -3.05 11.57
C ARG A 61 8.62 -4.02 12.50
N MET A 62 7.30 -3.82 12.69
CA MET A 62 6.49 -4.72 13.51
C MET A 62 6.50 -6.15 12.95
N MET A 63 6.43 -6.29 11.63
CA MET A 63 6.49 -7.58 10.96
C MET A 63 7.90 -8.19 11.01
N ALA A 64 8.95 -7.39 10.88
CA ALA A 64 10.33 -7.88 10.96
C ALA A 64 10.67 -8.41 12.35
N VAL A 65 10.25 -7.74 13.44
CA VAL A 65 10.36 -8.23 14.83
C VAL A 65 9.63 -9.57 15.00
N GLN A 66 8.58 -9.78 14.23
CA GLN A 66 7.79 -11.02 14.24
C GLN A 66 8.26 -12.02 13.16
N GLY A 67 9.47 -11.90 12.61
CA GLY A 67 10.06 -12.89 11.71
C GLY A 67 9.56 -12.84 10.27
N ILE A 68 9.09 -11.70 9.77
CA ILE A 68 8.67 -11.50 8.38
C ILE A 68 9.60 -10.48 7.71
N ALA A 69 10.23 -10.86 6.60
CA ALA A 69 10.94 -9.92 5.75
C ALA A 69 9.98 -8.96 5.05
N SER A 70 10.36 -7.71 4.85
CA SER A 70 9.50 -6.75 4.17
C SER A 70 10.29 -5.89 3.18
N LEU A 71 9.70 -5.62 2.02
CA LEU A 71 10.16 -4.59 1.09
C LEU A 71 9.11 -3.48 1.06
N ILE A 72 9.56 -2.26 1.37
CA ILE A 72 8.80 -1.01 1.25
C ILE A 72 9.48 -0.11 0.22
N PHE A 73 8.72 0.54 -0.65
CA PHE A 73 9.29 1.33 -1.74
C PHE A 73 8.39 2.50 -2.12
N ASP A 74 8.98 3.52 -2.74
CA ASP A 74 8.25 4.60 -3.38
C ASP A 74 7.81 4.16 -4.78
N PHE A 75 6.52 4.19 -5.07
CA PHE A 75 6.00 3.97 -6.41
C PHE A 75 6.59 4.95 -7.42
N ARG A 76 6.57 4.59 -8.72
CA ARG A 76 6.90 5.56 -9.78
C ARG A 76 6.21 6.88 -9.56
N GLY A 77 6.93 7.97 -9.75
CA GLY A 77 6.40 9.32 -9.55
C GLY A 77 6.27 9.78 -8.10
N HIS A 78 6.57 8.93 -7.11
CA HIS A 78 6.54 9.30 -5.70
C HIS A 78 7.94 9.37 -5.09
N GLY A 79 8.06 10.14 -4.01
CA GLY A 79 9.26 10.20 -3.20
C GLY A 79 10.53 10.42 -4.03
N ASP A 80 11.50 9.52 -3.84
CA ASP A 80 12.78 9.53 -4.53
C ASP A 80 12.82 8.58 -5.76
N SER A 81 11.72 7.89 -6.10
CA SER A 81 11.59 7.05 -7.30
C SER A 81 11.44 7.88 -8.57
N GLU A 82 11.90 7.35 -9.69
CA GLU A 82 11.79 8.01 -11.01
C GLU A 82 10.37 7.95 -11.58
N GLY A 83 10.17 8.59 -12.73
CA GLY A 83 8.92 8.55 -13.50
C GLY A 83 7.81 9.44 -12.97
N ALA A 84 6.59 9.09 -13.38
CA ALA A 84 5.34 9.73 -12.98
C ALA A 84 4.25 8.65 -12.81
N VAL A 85 3.25 8.93 -11.99
CA VAL A 85 2.07 8.06 -11.84
C VAL A 85 1.32 8.05 -13.16
N ASP A 86 1.22 6.88 -13.78
CA ASP A 86 0.69 6.69 -15.13
C ASP A 86 -0.36 5.56 -15.24
N GLY A 87 -0.83 5.06 -14.09
CA GLY A 87 -1.78 3.94 -14.02
C GLY A 87 -1.14 2.55 -14.02
N LYS A 88 0.19 2.43 -14.10
CA LYS A 88 0.92 1.15 -14.14
C LYS A 88 1.56 0.77 -12.79
N LEU A 89 1.04 1.27 -11.69
CA LEU A 89 1.61 1.06 -10.36
C LEU A 89 1.63 -0.42 -9.92
N ALA A 90 0.72 -1.25 -10.45
CA ALA A 90 0.74 -2.68 -10.19
C ALA A 90 2.00 -3.37 -10.75
N GLU A 91 2.58 -2.83 -11.83
CA GLU A 91 3.85 -3.33 -12.40
C GLU A 91 5.00 -3.09 -11.40
N ASP A 92 5.01 -1.94 -10.70
CA ASP A 92 6.00 -1.66 -9.66
C ASP A 92 5.93 -2.65 -8.49
N VAL A 93 4.72 -3.09 -8.14
CA VAL A 93 4.51 -4.11 -7.08
C VAL A 93 5.03 -5.47 -7.54
N ILE A 94 4.80 -5.84 -8.81
CA ILE A 94 5.29 -7.09 -9.39
C ILE A 94 6.82 -7.11 -9.39
N ASP A 95 7.46 -6.02 -9.84
CA ASP A 95 8.92 -5.93 -9.85
C ASP A 95 9.50 -5.94 -8.42
N ALA A 96 8.85 -5.27 -7.46
CA ALA A 96 9.23 -5.34 -6.05
C ALA A 96 9.09 -6.75 -5.48
N TRP A 97 8.06 -7.50 -5.87
CA TRP A 97 7.88 -8.90 -5.50
C TRP A 97 9.04 -9.76 -6.01
N GLU A 98 9.39 -9.63 -7.29
CA GLU A 98 10.51 -10.38 -7.89
C GLU A 98 11.84 -10.06 -7.19
N VAL A 99 12.06 -8.80 -6.83
CA VAL A 99 13.26 -8.39 -6.07
C VAL A 99 13.32 -9.07 -4.71
N LEU A 100 12.20 -9.12 -3.97
CA LEU A 100 12.18 -9.77 -2.66
C LEU A 100 12.34 -11.28 -2.78
N CYS A 101 11.77 -11.90 -3.83
CA CYS A 101 11.92 -13.32 -4.14
C CYS A 101 13.36 -13.74 -4.47
N GLN A 102 14.22 -12.82 -4.93
CA GLN A 102 15.62 -13.10 -5.24
C GLN A 102 16.50 -13.17 -3.99
N LEU A 103 16.00 -12.77 -2.83
CA LEU A 103 16.75 -12.86 -1.58
C LEU A 103 16.73 -14.29 -1.06
N PRO A 104 17.91 -14.92 -0.88
CA PRO A 104 17.97 -16.30 -0.41
C PRO A 104 17.52 -16.49 1.04
N GLU A 105 17.37 -15.40 1.78
CA GLU A 105 16.81 -15.37 3.15
C GLU A 105 15.28 -15.32 3.17
N VAL A 106 14.62 -15.25 2.01
CA VAL A 106 13.16 -15.16 1.91
C VAL A 106 12.57 -16.45 1.34
N ASP A 107 11.53 -16.94 1.98
CA ASP A 107 10.75 -18.10 1.54
C ASP A 107 9.67 -17.67 0.53
N ASN A 108 9.93 -17.93 -0.74
CA ASN A 108 9.04 -17.57 -1.85
C ASN A 108 7.67 -18.28 -1.82
N GLY A 109 7.54 -19.36 -1.05
CA GLY A 109 6.28 -20.07 -0.82
C GLY A 109 5.39 -19.40 0.23
N ARG A 110 5.92 -18.43 0.99
CA ARG A 110 5.22 -17.74 2.08
C ARG A 110 5.31 -16.23 1.92
N MET A 111 4.77 -15.73 0.81
CA MET A 111 4.82 -14.32 0.45
C MET A 111 3.44 -13.67 0.48
N GLY A 112 3.38 -12.37 0.81
CA GLY A 112 2.14 -11.60 0.82
C GLY A 112 2.33 -10.15 0.37
N ILE A 113 1.20 -9.46 0.16
CA ILE A 113 1.18 -8.06 -0.26
C ILE A 113 0.22 -7.30 0.64
N ALA A 114 0.61 -6.14 1.14
CA ALA A 114 -0.28 -5.20 1.82
C ALA A 114 -0.21 -3.82 1.16
N GLY A 115 -1.34 -3.17 1.03
CA GLY A 115 -1.38 -1.84 0.44
C GLY A 115 -2.42 -0.92 1.07
N HIS A 116 -2.16 0.38 1.02
CA HIS A 116 -3.06 1.41 1.48
C HIS A 116 -3.57 2.26 0.32
N SER A 117 -4.88 2.47 0.25
CA SER A 117 -5.51 3.35 -0.76
C SER A 117 -5.10 2.96 -2.19
N LEU A 118 -4.45 3.82 -2.95
CA LEU A 118 -3.90 3.51 -4.28
C LEU A 118 -2.95 2.29 -4.24
N GLY A 119 -2.19 2.13 -3.16
CA GLY A 119 -1.35 0.95 -2.94
C GLY A 119 -2.17 -0.34 -2.74
N ALA A 120 -3.36 -0.27 -2.12
CA ALA A 120 -4.27 -1.41 -1.99
C ALA A 120 -4.80 -1.86 -3.36
N MET A 121 -5.22 -0.90 -4.19
CA MET A 121 -5.63 -1.18 -5.57
C MET A 121 -4.50 -1.83 -6.38
N SER A 122 -3.29 -1.27 -6.29
CA SER A 122 -2.11 -1.81 -6.98
C SER A 122 -1.74 -3.21 -6.49
N ALA A 123 -1.84 -3.46 -5.17
CA ALA A 123 -1.62 -4.76 -4.55
C ALA A 123 -2.61 -5.82 -5.05
N ILE A 124 -3.90 -5.49 -5.13
CA ILE A 124 -4.93 -6.39 -5.65
C ILE A 124 -4.63 -6.78 -7.11
N ILE A 125 -4.34 -5.79 -7.96
CA ILE A 125 -4.06 -6.05 -9.38
C ILE A 125 -2.77 -6.85 -9.56
N ALA A 126 -1.75 -6.60 -8.75
CA ALA A 126 -0.50 -7.35 -8.79
C ALA A 126 -0.67 -8.81 -8.31
N ALA A 127 -1.57 -9.04 -7.36
CA ALA A 127 -1.79 -10.38 -6.77
C ALA A 127 -2.19 -11.46 -7.80
N ASP A 128 -2.86 -11.08 -8.91
CA ASP A 128 -3.19 -11.99 -10.03
C ASP A 128 -1.96 -12.36 -10.90
N LYS A 129 -0.91 -11.56 -10.83
CA LYS A 129 0.25 -11.67 -11.72
C LYS A 129 1.51 -12.19 -11.06
N VAL A 130 1.58 -12.14 -9.73
CA VAL A 130 2.68 -12.71 -8.97
C VAL A 130 2.45 -14.17 -8.66
N ASN A 131 3.50 -14.90 -8.29
CA ASN A 131 3.39 -16.32 -8.01
C ASN A 131 2.76 -16.58 -6.64
N LYS A 132 1.48 -16.96 -6.62
CA LYS A 132 0.71 -17.47 -5.45
C LYS A 132 0.91 -16.66 -4.15
N PRO A 133 0.45 -15.43 -4.07
CA PRO A 133 0.48 -14.69 -2.81
C PRO A 133 -0.40 -15.41 -1.78
N ARG A 134 0.13 -15.70 -0.58
CA ARG A 134 -0.63 -16.34 0.51
C ARG A 134 -1.53 -15.37 1.26
N ALA A 135 -1.13 -14.11 1.33
CA ALA A 135 -1.84 -13.06 2.06
C ALA A 135 -1.95 -11.77 1.23
N LEU A 136 -3.11 -11.17 1.24
CA LEU A 136 -3.39 -9.86 0.67
C LEU A 136 -4.11 -8.99 1.70
N VAL A 137 -3.53 -7.83 2.03
CA VAL A 137 -4.15 -6.86 2.96
C VAL A 137 -4.48 -5.58 2.20
N ALA A 138 -5.75 -5.22 2.15
CA ALA A 138 -6.27 -4.03 1.49
C ALA A 138 -6.77 -2.99 2.52
N LEU A 139 -5.97 -1.94 2.76
CA LEU A 139 -6.25 -0.89 3.73
C LEU A 139 -6.90 0.31 3.03
N SER A 140 -8.10 0.71 3.46
CA SER A 140 -8.84 1.85 2.89
C SER A 140 -8.85 1.82 1.35
N CYS A 141 -9.16 0.65 0.77
CA CYS A 141 -9.11 0.42 -0.67
C CYS A 141 -10.10 1.34 -1.41
N PRO A 142 -9.70 2.01 -2.51
CA PRO A 142 -10.61 2.76 -3.35
C PRO A 142 -11.64 1.83 -4.03
N PRO A 143 -12.77 2.40 -4.52
CA PRO A 143 -13.72 1.61 -5.31
C PRO A 143 -13.12 1.22 -6.64
N GLU A 144 -13.67 0.17 -7.21
CA GLU A 144 -13.57 -0.07 -8.64
C GLU A 144 -14.47 0.94 -9.38
N VAL A 145 -13.95 1.52 -10.44
CA VAL A 145 -14.77 2.36 -11.33
C VAL A 145 -15.55 1.44 -12.26
N ASP A 146 -16.78 1.12 -11.90
CA ASP A 146 -17.69 0.45 -12.81
C ASP A 146 -18.23 1.46 -13.83
N SER A 147 -17.92 1.23 -15.10
CA SER A 147 -18.44 2.01 -16.21
C SER A 147 -19.97 1.90 -16.37
N GLN A 148 -20.60 0.94 -15.69
CA GLN A 148 -22.05 0.66 -15.78
C GLN A 148 -22.85 1.11 -14.54
N LEU A 149 -22.20 1.27 -13.38
CA LEU A 149 -22.88 1.79 -12.21
C LEU A 149 -22.74 3.32 -12.16
N PRO A 150 -23.85 4.06 -11.97
CA PRO A 150 -23.80 5.49 -11.74
C PRO A 150 -23.34 5.77 -10.29
N ILE A 151 -22.22 5.22 -9.86
CA ILE A 151 -21.48 5.73 -8.71
C ILE A 151 -20.92 7.06 -9.18
N GLY A 152 -21.82 8.04 -9.21
CA GLY A 152 -21.50 9.40 -9.57
C GLY A 152 -21.01 9.64 -11.00
N GLY A 153 -21.21 8.74 -11.96
CA GLY A 153 -20.95 8.92 -13.39
C GLY A 153 -19.54 9.40 -13.74
N GLU A 154 -19.20 9.46 -15.03
CA GLU A 154 -17.97 10.09 -15.55
C GLU A 154 -17.71 11.50 -14.99
N LYS A 155 -18.77 12.25 -14.65
CA LYS A 155 -18.67 13.56 -14.01
C LYS A 155 -18.01 13.52 -12.64
N ASN A 156 -18.20 12.46 -11.85
CA ASN A 156 -17.62 12.36 -10.49
C ASN A 156 -16.20 11.85 -10.50
N PHE A 157 -15.82 10.99 -11.45
CA PHE A 157 -14.42 10.63 -11.61
C PHE A 157 -13.58 11.81 -12.12
N GLY A 158 -14.10 12.56 -13.11
CA GLY A 158 -13.48 13.80 -13.55
C GLY A 158 -13.45 14.88 -12.45
N GLN A 159 -14.42 14.89 -11.54
CA GLN A 159 -14.41 15.75 -10.36
C GLN A 159 -13.37 15.29 -9.35
N TRP A 160 -13.33 14.01 -9.01
CA TRP A 160 -12.34 13.44 -8.10
C TRP A 160 -10.90 13.59 -8.65
N GLY A 161 -10.68 13.34 -9.95
CA GLY A 161 -9.40 13.59 -10.60
C GLY A 161 -9.01 15.07 -10.59
N ARG A 162 -9.97 16.01 -10.76
CA ARG A 162 -9.74 17.44 -10.62
C ARG A 162 -9.45 17.84 -9.18
N GLU A 163 -10.14 17.27 -8.21
CA GLU A 163 -9.90 17.53 -6.79
C GLU A 163 -8.53 16.99 -6.37
N LEU A 164 -8.15 15.77 -6.82
CA LEU A 164 -6.84 15.20 -6.59
C LEU A 164 -5.75 16.04 -7.27
N LYS A 165 -5.98 16.47 -8.52
CA LYS A 165 -5.09 17.38 -9.25
C LYS A 165 -4.91 18.69 -8.49
N LEU A 166 -5.99 19.28 -7.98
CA LEU A 166 -5.93 20.47 -7.15
C LEU A 166 -5.12 20.23 -5.87
N ILE A 167 -5.33 19.11 -5.18
CA ILE A 167 -4.58 18.77 -3.97
C ILE A 167 -3.07 18.62 -4.27
N VAL A 168 -2.72 18.00 -5.40
CA VAL A 168 -1.33 17.73 -5.79
C VAL A 168 -0.63 18.95 -6.37
N GLU A 169 -1.31 19.74 -7.21
CA GLU A 169 -0.73 20.92 -7.87
C GLU A 169 -0.82 22.17 -6.99
N TYR A 170 -1.70 22.19 -6.01
CA TYR A 170 -1.92 23.34 -5.14
C TYR A 170 -0.67 23.80 -4.36
N PRO A 171 0.24 22.93 -3.89
CA PRO A 171 1.49 23.38 -3.29
C PRO A 171 2.37 24.20 -4.24
N LYS A 172 2.16 24.06 -5.57
CA LYS A 172 2.89 24.82 -6.59
C LYS A 172 2.28 26.20 -6.86
N HIS A 173 0.99 26.40 -6.58
CA HIS A 173 0.23 27.56 -7.00
C HIS A 173 -0.37 28.42 -5.87
N GLY A 174 -0.10 28.06 -4.60
CA GLY A 174 -0.61 28.83 -3.44
C GLY A 174 -1.25 27.97 -2.37
N ALA A 175 -1.53 28.56 -1.23
CA ALA A 175 -2.06 27.85 -0.07
C ALA A 175 -3.51 27.38 -0.30
N PHE A 176 -3.90 26.27 0.34
CA PHE A 176 -5.33 25.99 0.51
C PHE A 176 -6.06 27.26 0.95
N PRO A 177 -7.22 27.63 0.38
CA PRO A 177 -7.90 28.89 0.66
C PRO A 177 -8.17 29.16 2.15
N TRP A 178 -8.19 28.07 2.96
CA TRP A 178 -8.38 28.06 4.39
C TRP A 178 -7.07 27.95 5.21
N LEU A 179 -5.95 27.63 4.56
CA LEU A 179 -4.61 27.60 5.18
C LEU A 179 -3.88 28.91 4.85
N LYS A 180 -3.96 29.90 5.72
CA LYS A 180 -3.27 31.20 5.53
C LYS A 180 -2.00 31.28 6.38
N GLY A 181 -0.96 31.92 5.85
CA GLY A 181 0.23 32.29 6.60
C GLY A 181 1.09 31.13 7.08
N ILE A 182 1.43 31.13 8.37
CA ILE A 182 2.37 30.19 9.00
C ILE A 182 1.93 28.72 8.86
N ALA A 183 0.62 28.43 8.94
CA ALA A 183 0.11 27.07 8.82
C ALA A 183 0.36 26.48 7.41
N ALA A 184 0.24 27.29 6.37
CA ALA A 184 0.56 26.90 5.00
C ALA A 184 2.07 26.64 4.82
N LEU A 185 2.91 27.46 5.47
CA LEU A 185 4.35 27.27 5.45
C LEU A 185 4.75 25.98 6.17
N ILE A 186 4.21 25.72 7.37
CA ILE A 186 4.45 24.49 8.13
C ILE A 186 4.04 23.27 7.31
N PHE A 187 2.85 23.29 6.70
CA PHE A 187 2.38 22.22 5.84
C PHE A 187 3.34 21.94 4.67
N ARG A 188 3.80 23.00 3.98
CA ARG A 188 4.79 22.87 2.88
C ARG A 188 6.11 22.30 3.35
N VAL A 189 6.60 22.73 4.51
CA VAL A 189 7.83 22.20 5.12
C VAL A 189 7.66 20.72 5.49
N CYS A 190 6.53 20.34 6.11
CA CYS A 190 6.24 18.95 6.44
C CYS A 190 6.18 18.07 5.18
N MET A 191 5.52 18.55 4.10
CA MET A 191 5.47 17.83 2.82
C MET A 191 6.86 17.68 2.20
N TYR A 192 7.67 18.72 2.25
CA TYR A 192 9.05 18.70 1.72
C TYR A 192 9.96 17.77 2.54
N VAL A 193 9.97 17.92 3.87
CA VAL A 193 10.78 17.09 4.77
C VAL A 193 10.32 15.62 4.75
N GLY A 194 9.02 15.40 4.68
CA GLY A 194 8.43 14.04 4.56
C GLY A 194 8.63 13.40 3.19
N ARG A 195 9.19 14.15 2.21
CA ARG A 195 9.34 13.70 0.81
C ARG A 195 8.03 13.26 0.16
N PHE A 196 6.91 13.81 0.59
CA PHE A 196 5.58 13.58 0.01
C PHE A 196 5.42 14.33 -1.31
N ASN A 197 6.31 14.14 -2.24
CA ASN A 197 6.21 14.69 -3.58
C ASN A 197 5.62 13.63 -4.51
N VAL A 198 4.75 14.06 -5.40
CA VAL A 198 4.18 13.20 -6.43
C VAL A 198 4.21 13.90 -7.78
N ARG A 199 4.69 13.18 -8.79
CA ARG A 199 4.66 13.56 -10.19
C ARG A 199 3.64 12.68 -10.90
N VAL A 200 2.68 13.26 -11.60
CA VAL A 200 1.57 12.55 -12.23
C VAL A 200 1.48 12.88 -13.70
N ASP A 201 1.45 11.86 -14.54
CA ASP A 201 0.97 11.95 -15.92
C ASP A 201 -0.55 11.80 -15.89
N TRP A 202 -1.24 12.93 -15.72
CA TRP A 202 -2.68 12.94 -15.49
C TRP A 202 -3.48 12.30 -16.62
N GLN A 203 -3.03 12.44 -17.87
CA GLN A 203 -3.74 11.84 -18.99
C GLN A 203 -3.68 10.32 -18.91
N LYS A 204 -2.49 9.74 -18.80
CA LYS A 204 -2.33 8.28 -18.70
C LYS A 204 -2.98 7.71 -17.44
N PHE A 205 -2.87 8.43 -16.31
CA PHE A 205 -3.49 7.98 -15.05
C PHE A 205 -5.02 7.93 -15.16
N ILE A 206 -5.65 8.96 -15.74
CA ILE A 206 -7.09 9.01 -15.92
C ILE A 206 -7.56 7.96 -16.93
N ASP A 207 -6.84 7.76 -18.04
CA ASP A 207 -7.19 6.79 -19.07
C ASP A 207 -7.05 5.33 -18.60
N ALA A 208 -6.12 5.07 -17.67
CA ALA A 208 -5.91 3.73 -17.12
C ALA A 208 -6.98 3.33 -16.09
N PHE A 209 -7.50 4.28 -15.33
CA PHE A 209 -8.36 3.99 -14.18
C PHE A 209 -9.66 3.21 -14.53
N PRO A 210 -10.39 3.54 -15.62
CA PRO A 210 -11.59 2.79 -16.01
C PRO A 210 -11.32 1.35 -16.45
N GLN A 211 -10.06 0.97 -16.67
CA GLN A 211 -9.66 -0.36 -17.11
C GLN A 211 -9.29 -1.28 -15.95
N ILE A 212 -9.18 -0.75 -14.73
CA ILE A 212 -8.83 -1.50 -13.54
C ILE A 212 -10.03 -2.33 -13.09
N ARG A 213 -9.86 -3.64 -12.99
CA ARG A 213 -10.90 -4.60 -12.61
C ARG A 213 -10.46 -5.40 -11.39
N MET A 214 -10.55 -4.79 -10.21
CA MET A 214 -10.20 -5.43 -8.94
C MET A 214 -11.13 -6.60 -8.60
N SER A 215 -12.43 -6.46 -8.88
CA SER A 215 -13.41 -7.51 -8.65
C SER A 215 -13.05 -8.78 -9.40
N ALA A 216 -12.72 -8.67 -10.69
CA ALA A 216 -12.36 -9.82 -11.52
C ALA A 216 -11.07 -10.53 -11.05
N VAL A 217 -10.16 -9.81 -10.39
CA VAL A 217 -8.98 -10.39 -9.72
C VAL A 217 -9.38 -11.08 -8.43
N LEU A 218 -10.14 -10.40 -7.58
CA LEU A 218 -10.52 -10.89 -6.25
C LEU A 218 -11.40 -12.17 -6.31
N GLU A 219 -12.21 -12.31 -7.35
CA GLU A 219 -13.00 -13.53 -7.61
C GLU A 219 -12.15 -14.77 -7.88
N LYS A 220 -10.90 -14.60 -8.34
CA LYS A 220 -10.01 -15.71 -8.73
C LYS A 220 -8.99 -16.09 -7.67
N LEU A 221 -8.77 -15.25 -6.66
CA LEU A 221 -7.74 -15.45 -5.64
C LEU A 221 -8.17 -16.40 -4.52
N ALA A 222 -8.66 -17.61 -4.85
CA ALA A 222 -9.14 -18.59 -3.88
C ALA A 222 -8.04 -19.09 -2.93
N ASP A 223 -6.80 -19.24 -3.43
CA ASP A 223 -5.66 -19.72 -2.65
C ASP A 223 -4.96 -18.62 -1.82
N CYS A 224 -5.47 -17.40 -1.89
CA CYS A 224 -4.92 -16.24 -1.17
C CYS A 224 -5.88 -15.81 -0.06
N SER A 225 -5.43 -15.76 1.18
CA SER A 225 -6.19 -15.18 2.29
C SER A 225 -6.22 -13.65 2.17
N LYS A 226 -7.40 -13.05 2.30
CA LYS A 226 -7.61 -11.62 2.09
C LYS A 226 -8.15 -10.94 3.34
N LEU A 227 -7.51 -9.84 3.75
CA LEU A 227 -8.00 -8.96 4.81
C LEU A 227 -8.30 -7.58 4.25
N PHE A 228 -9.50 -7.10 4.46
CA PHE A 228 -9.91 -5.74 4.15
C PHE A 228 -10.05 -4.93 5.43
N VAL A 229 -9.48 -3.74 5.46
CA VAL A 229 -9.54 -2.84 6.61
C VAL A 229 -10.12 -1.50 6.18
N PHE A 230 -11.24 -1.11 6.78
CA PHE A 230 -11.90 0.17 6.54
C PHE A 230 -12.17 0.90 7.86
N CYS A 231 -12.37 2.21 7.77
CA CYS A 231 -12.79 3.07 8.87
C CYS A 231 -14.16 3.69 8.56
N GLU A 232 -15.10 3.67 9.50
CA GLU A 232 -16.44 4.25 9.30
C GLU A 232 -16.41 5.76 9.04
N GLY A 233 -15.43 6.47 9.61
CA GLY A 233 -15.24 7.91 9.41
C GLY A 233 -14.41 8.28 8.19
N ASP A 234 -13.98 7.32 7.39
CA ASP A 234 -13.24 7.58 6.16
C ASP A 234 -14.15 8.25 5.11
N ARG A 235 -13.80 9.49 4.75
CA ARG A 235 -14.54 10.27 3.75
C ARG A 235 -13.93 10.17 2.35
N VAL A 236 -12.70 9.64 2.23
CA VAL A 236 -12.00 9.44 0.95
C VAL A 236 -12.47 8.13 0.33
N THR A 237 -12.47 7.05 1.13
CA THR A 237 -12.96 5.73 0.73
C THR A 237 -14.04 5.23 1.70
N PRO A 238 -15.26 5.82 1.68
CA PRO A 238 -16.34 5.44 2.60
C PRO A 238 -16.76 3.99 2.40
N TYR A 239 -16.65 3.15 3.43
CA TYR A 239 -16.96 1.71 3.37
C TYR A 239 -18.33 1.42 2.76
N ARG A 240 -19.38 2.15 3.15
CA ARG A 240 -20.74 1.95 2.62
C ARG A 240 -20.85 2.07 1.09
N LYS A 241 -19.94 2.81 0.46
CA LYS A 241 -19.89 2.97 -1.00
C LYS A 241 -18.97 1.96 -1.67
N TYR A 242 -18.02 1.41 -0.91
CA TYR A 242 -16.90 0.63 -1.45
C TYR A 242 -16.85 -0.81 -0.93
N ALA A 243 -17.88 -1.23 -0.21
CA ALA A 243 -18.06 -2.61 0.22
C ALA A 243 -18.03 -3.61 -0.96
N VAL A 244 -18.40 -3.17 -2.17
CA VAL A 244 -18.38 -3.98 -3.39
C VAL A 244 -17.04 -4.68 -3.63
N VAL A 245 -15.91 -4.00 -3.32
CA VAL A 245 -14.57 -4.60 -3.45
C VAL A 245 -14.39 -5.78 -2.49
N TYR A 246 -14.90 -5.66 -1.25
CA TYR A 246 -14.90 -6.76 -0.29
C TYR A 246 -15.89 -7.86 -0.69
N GLU A 247 -17.07 -7.47 -1.13
CA GLU A 247 -18.14 -8.43 -1.49
C GLU A 247 -17.76 -9.29 -2.69
N SER A 248 -17.05 -8.73 -3.69
CA SER A 248 -16.58 -9.46 -4.87
C SER A 248 -15.44 -10.44 -4.58
N ALA A 249 -14.74 -10.30 -3.45
CA ALA A 249 -13.65 -11.22 -3.13
C ALA A 249 -14.19 -12.61 -2.79
N CYS A 250 -13.60 -13.65 -3.38
CA CYS A 250 -13.85 -15.04 -2.97
C CYS A 250 -13.26 -15.33 -1.58
N GLU A 251 -13.72 -16.40 -0.94
CA GLU A 251 -13.11 -16.87 0.31
C GLU A 251 -11.70 -17.46 0.06
N PRO A 252 -10.83 -17.50 1.09
CA PRO A 252 -11.02 -16.91 2.42
C PRO A 252 -10.84 -15.39 2.44
N LYS A 253 -11.75 -14.68 3.13
CA LYS A 253 -11.69 -13.23 3.29
C LYS A 253 -12.18 -12.79 4.67
N GLU A 254 -11.58 -11.74 5.20
CA GLU A 254 -11.94 -11.13 6.48
C GLU A 254 -12.10 -9.62 6.34
N LEU A 255 -12.89 -9.03 7.24
CA LEU A 255 -13.14 -7.60 7.28
C LEU A 255 -12.89 -7.05 8.68
N ILE A 256 -12.06 -6.00 8.77
CA ILE A 256 -11.98 -5.12 9.93
C ILE A 256 -12.65 -3.79 9.57
N LEU A 257 -13.79 -3.49 10.20
CA LEU A 257 -14.45 -2.21 10.09
C LEU A 257 -14.26 -1.45 11.41
N ALA A 258 -13.28 -0.54 11.43
CA ALA A 258 -12.95 0.23 12.62
C ALA A 258 -13.96 1.36 12.83
N LYS A 259 -14.50 1.47 14.07
CA LYS A 259 -15.41 2.57 14.44
C LYS A 259 -14.70 3.91 14.38
N GLY A 260 -15.30 4.87 13.70
CA GLY A 260 -14.72 6.20 13.48
C GLY A 260 -13.48 6.14 12.56
N GLY A 261 -12.44 6.93 12.90
CA GLY A 261 -11.19 6.95 12.15
C GLY A 261 -11.27 7.70 10.81
N PHE A 262 -10.11 7.83 10.17
CA PHE A 262 -9.93 8.54 8.90
C PHE A 262 -9.26 7.62 7.87
N HIS A 263 -9.08 8.11 6.66
CA HIS A 263 -8.44 7.38 5.56
C HIS A 263 -7.07 6.78 5.92
N THR A 264 -6.27 7.51 6.69
CA THR A 264 -4.91 7.09 7.09
C THR A 264 -4.86 6.35 8.43
N THR A 265 -5.99 6.18 9.13
CA THR A 265 -6.03 5.54 10.45
C THR A 265 -5.44 4.11 10.46
N PRO A 266 -5.63 3.27 9.41
CA PRO A 266 -5.00 1.94 9.37
C PRO A 266 -3.47 1.97 9.46
N LEU A 267 -2.84 3.07 9.02
CA LEU A 267 -1.39 3.27 9.09
C LEU A 267 -0.94 3.96 10.38
N LEU A 268 -1.71 4.93 10.87
CA LEU A 268 -1.29 5.82 11.97
C LEU A 268 -1.71 5.31 13.35
N SER A 269 -2.84 4.60 13.46
CA SER A 269 -3.26 3.99 14.72
C SER A 269 -2.42 2.77 15.04
N GLY A 270 -1.69 2.79 16.14
CA GLY A 270 -0.89 1.65 16.61
C GLY A 270 -1.73 0.39 16.76
N ASN A 271 -2.91 0.49 17.37
CA ASN A 271 -3.81 -0.64 17.59
C ASN A 271 -4.32 -1.25 16.26
N LEU A 272 -4.81 -0.41 15.33
CA LEU A 272 -5.33 -0.92 14.06
C LEU A 272 -4.20 -1.48 13.19
N ARG A 273 -3.03 -0.85 13.23
CA ARG A 273 -1.83 -1.34 12.56
C ARG A 273 -1.42 -2.71 13.09
N SER A 274 -1.40 -2.91 14.43
CA SER A 274 -1.11 -4.22 15.00
C SER A 274 -2.11 -5.28 14.52
N GLN A 275 -3.40 -4.99 14.50
CA GLN A 275 -4.41 -5.98 14.09
C GLN A 275 -4.14 -6.53 12.68
N TRP A 276 -3.90 -5.67 11.69
CA TRP A 276 -3.68 -6.17 10.34
C TRP A 276 -2.26 -6.74 10.12
N THR A 277 -1.24 -6.23 10.83
CA THR A 277 0.10 -6.82 10.75
C THR A 277 0.16 -8.19 11.42
N ASP A 278 -0.46 -8.36 12.59
CA ASP A 278 -0.52 -9.64 13.29
C ASP A 278 -1.32 -10.68 12.49
N TRP A 279 -2.42 -10.26 11.85
CA TRP A 279 -3.16 -11.12 10.92
C TRP A 279 -2.27 -11.59 9.76
N MET A 280 -1.52 -10.67 9.14
CA MET A 280 -0.62 -11.01 8.03
C MET A 280 0.51 -11.93 8.48
N VAL A 281 1.13 -11.65 9.64
CA VAL A 281 2.18 -12.50 10.23
C VAL A 281 1.65 -13.91 10.48
N LYS A 282 0.48 -14.04 11.09
CA LYS A 282 -0.16 -15.33 11.32
C LYS A 282 -0.37 -16.08 10.01
N THR A 283 -1.01 -15.46 9.02
CA THR A 283 -1.32 -16.07 7.72
C THR A 283 -0.07 -16.54 6.97
N LEU A 284 1.03 -15.77 7.03
CA LEU A 284 2.28 -16.12 6.36
C LEU A 284 3.11 -17.18 7.09
N LYS A 285 2.90 -17.34 8.41
CA LYS A 285 3.61 -18.34 9.23
C LYS A 285 2.87 -19.68 9.33
N ASP A 286 1.55 -19.67 9.14
CA ASP A 286 0.77 -20.90 9.16
C ASP A 286 1.27 -21.84 8.05
N THR A 287 1.81 -22.98 8.46
CA THR A 287 2.26 -24.06 7.57
C THR A 287 1.14 -25.12 7.54
N GLU A 288 0.14 -24.92 6.68
CA GLU A 288 -0.73 -26.04 6.31
C GLU A 288 -0.13 -26.85 5.15
#